data_bee782795e31bdc6271180f1ae1760ab
#
_entry.id   bee782795e31bdc6271180f1ae1760ab
#
_cell.length_a   1.000
_cell.length_b   1.000
_cell.length_c   1.000
_cell.angle_alpha   90.00
_cell.angle_beta   90.00
_cell.angle_gamma   90.00
#
_symmetry.space_group_name_H-M   'P 1'
#
loop_
_entity.id
_entity.type
_entity.pdbx_description
1 polymer ?
#
loop_
_entity_poly.entity_id
_entity_poly.type
_entity_poly.pdbx_seq_one_letter_code
_entity_poly.pdbx_strand_id
1 'polypeptide(L)'
;GTLGAAHLVEMALPHAKRMMEMGRRNYSGPVLALTDWRSRRWLARNESPYAAEIDRIAKRLDLTGAHALNVSFEWACTSAAVGPVLLRALDWPFDGLGRAVVVARHQGSAGPWLNVTWPGFVGALTGLAPGRFAAALNQAPLRYRTRVFPVDWLIERLKVSRSRAMPPAHLLRFAFETARNFDHAVAMLRDTPIALPALFSLTGPDGQAAIVERQERSAIVHKGSEVVANHWLNTEWNGRPRGIDS
;
A
#
# COMPACT_ATOMS: atom_id res chain seq x y z
N GLY A 1 3.80 13.26 -20.72
CA GLY A 1 3.79 11.86 -20.30
C GLY A 1 3.91 11.76 -18.81
N THR A 2 3.12 10.93 -18.17
CA THR A 2 3.18 10.64 -16.75
C THR A 2 4.54 10.04 -16.39
N LEU A 3 5.31 10.74 -15.59
CA LEU A 3 6.54 10.23 -15.02
C LEU A 3 6.15 9.27 -13.90
N GLY A 4 6.03 7.98 -14.22
CA GLY A 4 5.69 6.94 -13.27
C GLY A 4 6.90 6.45 -12.46
N ALA A 5 6.70 5.42 -11.64
CA ALA A 5 7.76 4.81 -10.84
C ALA A 5 8.96 4.35 -11.70
N ALA A 6 8.74 3.98 -12.95
CA ALA A 6 9.79 3.63 -13.89
C ALA A 6 10.75 4.80 -14.17
N HIS A 7 10.24 6.04 -14.27
CA HIS A 7 11.07 7.23 -14.42
C HIS A 7 11.86 7.54 -13.15
N LEU A 8 11.25 7.37 -11.97
CA LEU A 8 11.96 7.51 -10.69
C LEU A 8 13.11 6.51 -10.58
N VAL A 9 12.95 5.28 -11.10
CA VAL A 9 14.04 4.30 -11.16
C VAL A 9 15.18 4.80 -12.06
N GLU A 10 14.89 5.41 -13.19
CA GLU A 10 15.92 5.97 -14.08
C GLU A 10 16.73 7.07 -13.38
N MET A 11 16.08 8.01 -12.73
CA MET A 11 16.71 9.13 -12.04
C MET A 11 17.43 8.71 -10.76
N ALA A 12 16.90 7.72 -10.06
CA ALA A 12 17.38 7.30 -8.74
C ALA A 12 17.79 5.82 -8.71
N LEU A 13 18.21 5.26 -9.86
CA LEU A 13 18.58 3.85 -9.99
C LEU A 13 19.55 3.35 -8.90
N PRO A 14 20.61 4.09 -8.50
CA PRO A 14 21.47 3.65 -7.41
C PRO A 14 20.73 3.50 -6.08
N HIS A 15 19.80 4.40 -5.77
CA HIS A 15 18.97 4.32 -4.56
C HIS A 15 17.98 3.18 -4.63
N ALA A 16 17.33 2.96 -5.78
CA ALA A 16 16.42 1.85 -5.99
C ALA A 16 17.13 0.49 -5.85
N LYS A 17 18.32 0.35 -6.43
CA LYS A 17 19.14 -0.86 -6.28
C LYS A 17 19.53 -1.11 -4.82
N ARG A 18 19.99 -0.09 -4.11
CA ARG A 18 20.32 -0.19 -2.69
C ARG A 18 19.14 -0.62 -1.84
N MET A 19 17.95 -0.07 -2.09
CA MET A 19 16.72 -0.49 -1.41
C MET A 19 16.36 -1.94 -1.68
N MET A 20 16.45 -2.36 -2.93
CA MET A 20 16.22 -3.77 -3.31
C MET A 20 17.22 -4.69 -2.61
N GLU A 21 18.48 -4.32 -2.53
CA GLU A 21 19.50 -5.08 -1.81
C GLU A 21 19.23 -5.15 -0.31
N MET A 22 18.78 -4.07 0.32
CA MET A 22 18.35 -4.06 1.72
C MET A 22 17.17 -5.01 1.95
N GLY A 23 16.14 -4.95 1.10
CA GLY A 23 15.00 -5.87 1.16
C GLY A 23 15.42 -7.34 0.96
N ARG A 24 16.35 -7.60 0.04
CA ARG A 24 16.87 -8.95 -0.24
C ARG A 24 17.62 -9.57 0.93
N ARG A 25 18.31 -8.80 1.75
CA ARG A 25 19.05 -9.30 2.94
C ARG A 25 18.15 -10.00 3.96
N ASN A 26 16.87 -9.67 3.97
CA ASN A 26 15.89 -10.27 4.89
C ASN A 26 15.31 -11.61 4.37
N TYR A 27 15.68 -12.03 3.16
CA TYR A 27 15.18 -13.26 2.55
C TYR A 27 16.34 -14.09 2.00
N SER A 28 16.25 -15.42 2.14
CA SER A 28 17.18 -16.27 1.41
C SER A 28 16.94 -16.17 -0.11
N GLY A 29 18.00 -16.25 -0.91
CA GLY A 29 17.92 -16.11 -2.36
C GLY A 29 16.87 -17.01 -3.02
N PRO A 30 16.78 -18.32 -2.71
CA PRO A 30 15.77 -19.22 -3.24
C PRO A 30 14.32 -18.83 -2.85
N VAL A 31 14.11 -18.41 -1.59
CA VAL A 31 12.79 -17.96 -1.12
C VAL A 31 12.38 -16.70 -1.85
N LEU A 32 13.28 -15.74 -2.02
CA LEU A 32 13.00 -14.51 -2.75
C LEU A 32 12.69 -14.81 -4.22
N ALA A 33 13.45 -15.67 -4.89
CA ALA A 33 13.19 -16.03 -6.29
C ALA A 33 11.81 -16.68 -6.47
N LEU A 34 11.44 -17.60 -5.58
CA LEU A 34 10.13 -18.25 -5.60
C LEU A 34 9.00 -17.25 -5.34
N THR A 35 9.15 -16.37 -4.35
CA THR A 35 8.13 -15.34 -4.04
C THR A 35 8.02 -14.31 -5.16
N ASP A 36 9.11 -13.91 -5.78
CA ASP A 36 9.11 -13.00 -6.92
C ASP A 36 8.39 -13.58 -8.13
N TRP A 37 8.69 -14.83 -8.48
CA TRP A 37 8.02 -15.54 -9.55
C TRP A 37 6.51 -15.69 -9.29
N ARG A 38 6.11 -16.05 -8.04
CA ARG A 38 4.70 -16.14 -7.64
C ARG A 38 4.01 -14.78 -7.72
N SER A 39 4.66 -13.73 -7.24
CA SER A 39 4.15 -12.36 -7.26
C SER A 39 3.92 -11.87 -8.69
N ARG A 40 4.88 -12.13 -9.60
CA ARG A 40 4.74 -11.82 -11.02
C ARG A 40 3.54 -12.55 -11.64
N ARG A 41 3.40 -13.86 -11.40
CA ARG A 41 2.26 -14.64 -11.92
C ARG A 41 0.93 -14.20 -11.33
N TRP A 42 0.93 -13.79 -10.06
CA TRP A 42 -0.25 -13.26 -9.42
C TRP A 42 -0.64 -11.91 -10.02
N LEU A 43 0.28 -10.98 -10.18
CA LEU A 43 0.06 -9.69 -10.82
C LEU A 43 -0.48 -9.81 -12.25
N ALA A 44 0.01 -10.79 -13.01
CA ALA A 44 -0.47 -11.04 -14.38
C ALA A 44 -1.93 -11.54 -14.44
N ARG A 45 -2.48 -12.07 -13.33
CA ARG A 45 -3.88 -12.53 -13.22
C ARG A 45 -4.78 -11.57 -12.47
N ASN A 46 -4.16 -10.55 -11.87
CA ASN A 46 -4.82 -9.57 -11.04
C ASN A 46 -5.35 -8.42 -11.92
N GLU A 47 -6.43 -7.79 -11.49
CA GLU A 47 -7.05 -6.67 -12.20
C GLU A 47 -6.28 -5.34 -12.04
N SER A 48 -5.06 -5.37 -11.50
CA SER A 48 -4.25 -4.18 -11.30
C SER A 48 -3.71 -3.63 -12.63
N PRO A 49 -3.94 -2.34 -12.94
CA PRO A 49 -3.41 -1.72 -14.15
C PRO A 49 -1.88 -1.48 -14.10
N TYR A 50 -1.24 -1.75 -12.96
CA TYR A 50 0.17 -1.41 -12.72
C TYR A 50 1.14 -2.57 -12.93
N ALA A 51 0.67 -3.76 -13.28
CA ALA A 51 1.52 -4.93 -13.48
C ALA A 51 2.62 -4.70 -14.53
N ALA A 52 2.27 -4.07 -15.66
CA ALA A 52 3.23 -3.76 -16.73
C ALA A 52 4.29 -2.71 -16.29
N GLU A 53 3.93 -1.81 -15.39
CA GLU A 53 4.90 -0.84 -14.82
C GLU A 53 5.91 -1.56 -13.92
N ILE A 54 5.46 -2.49 -13.08
CA ILE A 54 6.33 -3.31 -12.23
C ILE A 54 7.27 -4.17 -13.09
N ASP A 55 6.77 -4.77 -14.17
CA ASP A 55 7.61 -5.53 -15.11
C ASP A 55 8.72 -4.67 -15.75
N ARG A 56 8.42 -3.43 -16.13
CA ARG A 56 9.44 -2.48 -16.63
C ARG A 56 10.49 -2.14 -15.59
N ILE A 57 10.06 -1.91 -14.35
CA ILE A 57 10.97 -1.64 -13.23
C ILE A 57 11.86 -2.84 -12.96
N ALA A 58 11.29 -4.04 -12.87
CA ALA A 58 12.02 -5.27 -12.65
C ALA A 58 13.12 -5.49 -13.71
N LYS A 59 12.80 -5.27 -14.98
CA LYS A 59 13.77 -5.34 -16.09
C LYS A 59 14.89 -4.31 -15.97
N ARG A 60 14.58 -3.09 -15.52
CA ARG A 60 15.56 -2.01 -15.35
C ARG A 60 16.49 -2.23 -14.17
N LEU A 61 15.96 -2.73 -13.07
CA LEU A 61 16.75 -3.04 -11.88
C LEU A 61 17.69 -4.22 -12.11
N ASP A 62 17.26 -5.18 -12.96
CA ASP A 62 17.94 -6.45 -13.21
C ASP A 62 18.28 -7.19 -11.90
N LEU A 63 17.32 -7.19 -10.98
CA LEU A 63 17.43 -7.81 -9.66
C LEU A 63 16.18 -8.63 -9.34
N THR A 64 16.38 -9.84 -8.86
CA THR A 64 15.30 -10.68 -8.34
C THR A 64 14.66 -10.03 -7.12
N GLY A 65 13.32 -10.02 -7.04
CA GLY A 65 12.56 -9.54 -5.89
C GLY A 65 11.72 -8.29 -6.15
N ALA A 66 11.84 -7.67 -7.34
CA ALA A 66 11.11 -6.46 -7.66
C ALA A 66 9.59 -6.62 -7.60
N HIS A 67 9.04 -7.75 -8.09
CA HIS A 67 7.62 -8.05 -8.00
C HIS A 67 7.20 -8.35 -6.56
N ALA A 68 7.99 -9.17 -5.84
CA ALA A 68 7.72 -9.53 -4.46
C ALA A 68 7.66 -8.30 -3.56
N LEU A 69 8.63 -7.39 -3.67
CA LEU A 69 8.69 -6.17 -2.85
C LEU A 69 7.58 -5.16 -3.20
N ASN A 70 7.15 -5.11 -4.45
CA ASN A 70 6.03 -4.26 -4.86
C ASN A 70 4.66 -4.74 -4.36
N VAL A 71 4.54 -6.02 -3.97
CA VAL A 71 3.31 -6.57 -3.38
C VAL A 71 3.52 -7.08 -1.96
N SER A 72 4.62 -6.68 -1.31
CA SER A 72 4.87 -6.94 0.10
C SER A 72 4.04 -5.98 0.96
N PHE A 73 3.36 -6.50 2.01
CA PHE A 73 2.45 -5.75 2.85
C PHE A 73 2.66 -6.07 4.33
N GLU A 74 3.90 -6.08 4.78
CA GLU A 74 4.22 -6.40 6.18
C GLU A 74 4.97 -5.24 6.83
N TRP A 75 4.24 -4.19 7.17
CA TRP A 75 4.74 -3.01 7.87
C TRP A 75 3.82 -2.59 9.02
N ALA A 76 4.39 -1.99 10.04
CA ALA A 76 3.66 -1.29 11.07
C ALA A 76 3.47 0.19 10.67
N CYS A 77 2.34 0.76 11.03
CA CYS A 77 2.00 2.13 10.68
C CYS A 77 1.09 2.74 11.74
N THR A 78 1.20 4.05 11.88
CA THR A 78 0.19 4.86 12.58
C THR A 78 -0.21 6.02 11.67
N SER A 79 -1.49 6.33 11.64
CA SER A 79 -2.01 7.52 10.95
C SER A 79 -3.11 8.20 11.76
N ALA A 80 -3.19 9.52 11.64
CA ALA A 80 -4.24 10.32 12.21
C ALA A 80 -4.85 11.21 11.12
N ALA A 81 -6.16 11.10 10.95
CA ALA A 81 -6.95 12.00 10.11
C ALA A 81 -7.65 12.99 11.03
N VAL A 82 -7.21 14.26 11.04
CA VAL A 82 -7.71 15.28 11.97
C VAL A 82 -8.01 16.56 11.18
N GLY A 83 -9.29 16.80 10.92
CA GLY A 83 -9.70 17.91 10.05
C GLY A 83 -8.99 17.80 8.70
N PRO A 84 -8.41 18.90 8.17
CA PRO A 84 -7.71 18.85 6.88
C PRO A 84 -6.30 18.23 6.96
N VAL A 85 -5.85 17.80 8.15
CA VAL A 85 -4.47 17.34 8.39
C VAL A 85 -4.42 15.82 8.44
N LEU A 86 -3.55 15.22 7.63
CA LEU A 86 -3.18 13.82 7.69
C LEU A 86 -1.77 13.67 8.25
N LEU A 87 -1.66 13.01 9.39
CA LEU A 87 -0.37 12.66 10.00
C LEU A 87 -0.11 11.17 9.78
N ARG A 88 1.17 10.80 9.60
CA ARG A 88 1.55 9.41 9.41
C ARG A 88 2.96 9.10 9.89
N ALA A 89 3.11 7.99 10.62
CA ALA A 89 4.35 7.25 10.81
C ALA A 89 4.30 5.92 10.03
N LEU A 90 5.40 5.54 9.41
CA LEU A 90 5.57 4.24 8.76
C LEU A 90 6.80 3.57 9.34
N ASP A 91 6.58 2.45 10.04
CA ASP A 91 7.61 1.69 10.71
C ASP A 91 7.86 0.40 9.92
N TRP A 92 8.85 0.44 9.06
CA TRP A 92 9.33 -0.73 8.35
C TRP A 92 10.73 -1.07 8.84
N PRO A 93 11.03 -2.32 9.23
CA PRO A 93 12.28 -2.68 9.88
C PRO A 93 13.46 -2.78 8.89
N PHE A 94 13.66 -1.73 8.09
CA PHE A 94 14.82 -1.61 7.20
C PHE A 94 15.61 -0.36 7.56
N ASP A 95 16.82 -0.56 8.04
CA ASP A 95 17.74 0.52 8.38
C ASP A 95 17.98 1.44 7.18
N GLY A 96 17.75 2.73 7.36
CA GLY A 96 18.01 3.74 6.36
C GLY A 96 16.89 3.91 5.31
N LEU A 97 15.76 3.22 5.43
CA LEU A 97 14.63 3.37 4.51
C LEU A 97 14.13 4.81 4.40
N GLY A 98 14.07 5.54 5.51
CA GLY A 98 13.65 6.94 5.53
C GLY A 98 14.55 7.87 4.69
N ARG A 99 15.82 7.52 4.49
CA ARG A 99 16.75 8.28 3.64
C ARG A 99 16.52 8.10 2.15
N ALA A 100 15.77 7.08 1.76
CA ALA A 100 15.43 6.77 0.36
C ALA A 100 14.03 7.27 -0.03
N VAL A 101 13.29 7.87 0.90
CA VAL A 101 11.96 8.44 0.63
C VAL A 101 12.09 9.60 -0.34
N VAL A 102 11.21 9.61 -1.34
CA VAL A 102 11.07 10.69 -2.31
C VAL A 102 9.61 11.13 -2.38
N VAL A 103 9.39 12.38 -2.77
CA VAL A 103 8.06 12.89 -3.12
C VAL A 103 7.96 12.93 -4.63
N ALA A 104 7.22 11.98 -5.19
CA ALA A 104 7.00 11.88 -6.63
C ALA A 104 5.75 12.67 -7.03
N ARG A 105 5.87 13.55 -8.03
CA ARG A 105 4.73 14.22 -8.63
C ARG A 105 4.18 13.38 -9.79
N HIS A 106 2.90 13.06 -9.72
CA HIS A 106 2.19 12.32 -10.74
C HIS A 106 1.09 13.19 -11.37
N GLN A 107 0.67 12.79 -12.56
CA GLN A 107 -0.49 13.33 -13.24
C GLN A 107 -1.48 12.18 -13.48
N GLY A 108 -2.63 12.24 -12.82
CA GLY A 108 -3.77 11.34 -13.06
C GLY A 108 -4.84 12.00 -13.93
N SER A 109 -5.88 11.25 -14.28
CA SER A 109 -7.05 11.77 -15.01
C SER A 109 -7.85 12.81 -14.21
N ALA A 110 -7.83 12.71 -12.88
CA ALA A 110 -8.47 13.67 -11.98
C ALA A 110 -7.55 14.84 -11.57
N GLY A 111 -6.36 14.95 -12.14
CA GLY A 111 -5.41 16.04 -11.87
C GLY A 111 -4.10 15.56 -11.19
N PRO A 112 -3.25 16.52 -10.82
CA PRO A 112 -1.96 16.23 -10.20
C PRO A 112 -2.12 15.66 -8.78
N TRP A 113 -1.13 14.84 -8.37
CA TRP A 113 -1.01 14.37 -7.01
C TRP A 113 0.45 14.07 -6.64
N LEU A 114 0.73 14.06 -5.36
CA LEU A 114 2.04 13.80 -4.78
C LEU A 114 2.03 12.43 -4.10
N ASN A 115 3.02 11.59 -4.37
CA ASN A 115 3.22 10.29 -3.75
C ASN A 115 4.46 10.34 -2.87
N VAL A 116 4.31 10.13 -1.58
CA VAL A 116 5.44 9.92 -0.66
C VAL A 116 5.82 8.44 -0.75
N THR A 117 6.91 8.14 -1.41
CA THR A 117 7.23 6.79 -1.89
C THR A 117 8.75 6.54 -1.96
N TRP A 118 9.12 5.42 -2.53
CA TRP A 118 10.50 5.04 -2.84
C TRP A 118 10.67 4.78 -4.33
N PRO A 119 11.86 5.02 -4.89
CA PRO A 119 12.15 4.66 -6.26
C PRO A 119 11.92 3.16 -6.51
N GLY A 120 11.10 2.83 -7.50
CA GLY A 120 10.76 1.45 -7.86
C GLY A 120 9.53 0.86 -7.16
N PHE A 121 8.96 1.54 -6.17
CA PHE A 121 7.67 1.15 -5.60
C PHE A 121 6.52 1.78 -6.42
N VAL A 122 5.61 0.96 -6.92
CA VAL A 122 4.56 1.36 -7.88
C VAL A 122 3.27 1.80 -7.19
N GLY A 123 2.96 1.24 -6.04
CA GLY A 123 1.77 1.60 -5.27
C GLY A 123 1.83 2.99 -4.62
N ALA A 124 0.80 3.34 -3.89
CA ALA A 124 0.79 4.49 -3.00
C ALA A 124 0.53 4.03 -1.56
N LEU A 125 1.32 4.53 -0.61
CA LEU A 125 1.13 4.31 0.82
C LEU A 125 0.70 5.59 1.51
N THR A 126 1.16 6.73 1.01
CA THR A 126 0.84 8.06 1.50
C THR A 126 0.87 9.03 0.33
N GLY A 127 -0.13 9.85 0.20
CA GLY A 127 -0.16 10.84 -0.87
C GLY A 127 -1.08 12.03 -0.58
N LEU A 128 -0.95 13.01 -1.44
CA LEU A 128 -1.74 14.25 -1.41
C LEU A 128 -2.18 14.61 -2.83
N ALA A 129 -3.46 14.74 -3.05
CA ALA A 129 -4.06 15.34 -4.24
C ALA A 129 -4.52 16.77 -3.88
N PRO A 130 -3.76 17.81 -4.26
CA PRO A 130 -4.06 19.18 -3.85
C PRO A 130 -5.48 19.60 -4.20
N GLY A 131 -6.19 20.21 -3.23
CA GLY A 131 -7.58 20.62 -3.38
C GLY A 131 -8.62 19.51 -3.45
N ARG A 132 -8.20 18.23 -3.32
CA ARG A 132 -9.10 17.06 -3.40
C ARG A 132 -9.11 16.22 -2.12
N PHE A 133 -7.98 15.64 -1.74
CA PHE A 133 -7.82 14.85 -0.52
C PHE A 133 -6.36 14.47 -0.26
N ALA A 134 -6.04 14.14 0.99
CA ALA A 134 -4.85 13.38 1.35
C ALA A 134 -5.28 12.01 1.86
N ALA A 135 -4.44 10.99 1.67
CA ALA A 135 -4.74 9.67 2.18
C ALA A 135 -3.48 8.85 2.51
N ALA A 136 -3.64 7.94 3.47
CA ALA A 136 -2.62 6.97 3.86
C ALA A 136 -3.21 5.57 3.97
N LEU A 137 -2.38 4.56 3.72
CA LEU A 137 -2.70 3.14 3.82
C LEU A 137 -1.95 2.54 5.01
N ASN A 138 -2.68 1.98 5.96
CA ASN A 138 -2.14 1.16 7.04
C ASN A 138 -2.48 -0.32 6.80
N GLN A 139 -1.62 -1.21 7.25
CA GLN A 139 -1.88 -2.63 7.18
C GLN A 139 -2.91 -3.03 8.25
N ALA A 140 -3.92 -3.76 7.84
CA ALA A 140 -4.93 -4.30 8.75
C ALA A 140 -4.39 -5.43 9.62
N PRO A 141 -5.02 -5.70 10.78
CA PRO A 141 -4.72 -6.84 11.62
C PRO A 141 -4.73 -8.17 10.86
N LEU A 142 -3.90 -9.11 11.29
CA LEU A 142 -4.00 -10.49 10.82
C LEU A 142 -5.23 -11.15 11.44
N ARG A 143 -6.15 -11.64 10.60
CA ARG A 143 -7.39 -12.26 11.06
C ARG A 143 -7.11 -13.54 11.85
N TYR A 144 -7.70 -13.66 13.04
CA TYR A 144 -7.69 -14.90 13.81
C TYR A 144 -8.62 -15.94 13.17
N ARG A 145 -8.07 -17.14 12.89
CA ARG A 145 -8.81 -18.32 12.44
C ARG A 145 -8.52 -19.52 13.32
N THR A 146 -7.23 -19.77 13.57
CA THR A 146 -6.73 -20.88 14.38
C THR A 146 -6.09 -20.42 15.68
N ARG A 147 -5.85 -19.11 15.84
CA ARG A 147 -5.05 -18.48 16.91
C ARG A 147 -3.56 -18.87 16.91
N VAL A 148 -3.12 -19.65 15.91
CA VAL A 148 -1.71 -20.01 15.70
C VAL A 148 -1.16 -19.12 14.57
N PHE A 149 -0.30 -18.17 14.94
CA PHE A 149 0.17 -17.12 14.02
C PHE A 149 0.70 -17.65 12.67
N PRO A 150 1.61 -18.64 12.60
CA PRO A 150 2.12 -19.12 11.32
C PRO A 150 1.02 -19.74 10.44
N VAL A 151 0.03 -20.40 11.06
CA VAL A 151 -1.09 -21.02 10.34
C VAL A 151 -2.01 -19.94 9.77
N ASP A 152 -2.40 -18.97 10.60
CA ASP A 152 -3.26 -17.87 10.18
C ASP A 152 -2.59 -17.04 9.08
N TRP A 153 -1.28 -16.78 9.20
CA TRP A 153 -0.48 -16.11 8.19
C TRP A 153 -0.46 -16.90 6.86
N LEU A 154 -0.23 -18.21 6.92
CA LEU A 154 -0.23 -19.06 5.71
C LEU A 154 -1.60 -19.09 5.02
N ILE A 155 -2.68 -19.21 5.80
CA ILE A 155 -4.05 -19.18 5.27
C ILE A 155 -4.31 -17.84 4.55
N GLU A 156 -3.88 -16.73 5.13
CA GLU A 156 -4.02 -15.40 4.53
C GLU A 156 -3.24 -15.31 3.21
N ARG A 157 -2.00 -15.79 3.18
CA ARG A 157 -1.19 -15.84 1.96
C ARG A 157 -1.81 -16.69 0.85
N LEU A 158 -2.40 -17.83 1.19
CA LEU A 158 -3.12 -18.67 0.24
C LEU A 158 -4.37 -17.98 -0.31
N LYS A 159 -5.11 -17.26 0.53
CA LYS A 159 -6.26 -16.44 0.08
C LYS A 159 -5.83 -15.35 -0.90
N VAL A 160 -4.82 -14.57 -0.53
CA VAL A 160 -4.28 -13.50 -1.39
C VAL A 160 -3.84 -14.09 -2.73
N SER A 161 -3.14 -15.23 -2.72
CA SER A 161 -2.66 -15.88 -3.96
C SER A 161 -3.77 -16.32 -4.91
N ARG A 162 -5.00 -16.52 -4.41
CA ARG A 162 -6.19 -16.87 -5.20
C ARG A 162 -7.03 -15.67 -5.58
N SER A 163 -6.81 -14.53 -4.95
CA SER A 163 -7.53 -13.30 -5.26
C SER A 163 -7.12 -12.75 -6.63
N ARG A 164 -8.09 -12.19 -7.35
CA ARG A 164 -7.86 -11.38 -8.55
C ARG A 164 -8.06 -9.90 -8.31
N ALA A 165 -8.54 -9.55 -7.12
CA ALA A 165 -8.77 -8.16 -6.76
C ALA A 165 -7.46 -7.37 -6.60
N MET A 166 -7.57 -6.07 -6.74
CA MET A 166 -6.43 -5.14 -6.70
C MET A 166 -5.75 -5.11 -5.33
N PRO A 167 -4.40 -5.06 -5.27
CA PRO A 167 -3.68 -4.77 -4.02
C PRO A 167 -4.10 -3.42 -3.42
N PRO A 168 -4.22 -3.28 -2.07
CA PRO A 168 -4.64 -2.02 -1.45
C PRO A 168 -3.78 -0.82 -1.83
N ALA A 169 -2.46 -0.97 -1.95
CA ALA A 169 -1.56 0.11 -2.37
C ALA A 169 -1.79 0.54 -3.83
N HIS A 170 -2.21 -0.37 -4.68
CA HIS A 170 -2.58 -0.07 -6.07
C HIS A 170 -3.97 0.60 -6.11
N LEU A 171 -4.92 0.17 -5.28
CA LEU A 171 -6.21 0.84 -5.17
C LEU A 171 -6.06 2.28 -4.66
N LEU A 172 -5.21 2.51 -3.66
CA LEU A 172 -4.95 3.86 -3.18
C LEU A 172 -4.33 4.75 -4.28
N ARG A 173 -3.36 4.23 -5.03
CA ARG A 173 -2.81 4.92 -6.20
C ARG A 173 -3.90 5.23 -7.22
N PHE A 174 -4.75 4.26 -7.54
CA PHE A 174 -5.85 4.43 -8.49
C PHE A 174 -6.84 5.51 -8.03
N ALA A 175 -7.13 5.57 -6.73
CA ALA A 175 -7.95 6.65 -6.16
C ALA A 175 -7.29 8.02 -6.34
N PHE A 176 -5.97 8.17 -6.11
CA PHE A 176 -5.26 9.43 -6.37
C PHE A 176 -5.30 9.84 -7.85
N GLU A 177 -5.24 8.88 -8.76
CA GLU A 177 -5.25 9.14 -10.20
C GLU A 177 -6.64 9.51 -10.74
N THR A 178 -7.73 9.01 -10.11
CA THR A 178 -9.07 9.07 -10.72
C THR A 178 -10.16 9.71 -9.85
N ALA A 179 -10.02 9.75 -8.52
CA ALA A 179 -11.02 10.35 -7.64
C ALA A 179 -11.00 11.88 -7.72
N ARG A 180 -12.16 12.47 -7.95
CA ARG A 180 -12.32 13.91 -8.17
C ARG A 180 -12.34 14.75 -6.89
N ASN A 181 -12.71 14.14 -5.76
CA ASN A 181 -12.81 14.77 -4.45
C ASN A 181 -12.73 13.74 -3.33
N PHE A 182 -12.82 14.18 -2.08
CA PHE A 182 -12.79 13.36 -0.88
C PHE A 182 -13.85 12.25 -0.88
N ASP A 183 -15.14 12.61 -1.11
CA ASP A 183 -16.24 11.64 -1.05
C ASP A 183 -16.11 10.56 -2.13
N HIS A 184 -15.66 10.93 -3.33
CA HIS A 184 -15.40 9.97 -4.40
C HIS A 184 -14.22 9.02 -4.03
N ALA A 185 -13.17 9.55 -3.40
CA ALA A 185 -12.06 8.71 -2.91
C ALA A 185 -12.53 7.74 -1.82
N VAL A 186 -13.31 8.20 -0.84
CA VAL A 186 -13.91 7.35 0.20
C VAL A 186 -14.78 6.25 -0.43
N ALA A 187 -15.66 6.61 -1.38
CA ALA A 187 -16.52 5.64 -2.07
C ALA A 187 -15.69 4.59 -2.83
N MET A 188 -14.68 4.99 -3.58
CA MET A 188 -13.80 4.07 -4.29
C MET A 188 -13.08 3.10 -3.35
N LEU A 189 -12.49 3.62 -2.27
CA LEU A 189 -11.77 2.81 -1.29
C LEU A 189 -12.72 1.89 -0.50
N ARG A 190 -13.98 2.28 -0.31
CA ARG A 190 -15.02 1.49 0.33
C ARG A 190 -15.52 0.37 -0.57
N ASP A 191 -15.81 0.63 -1.84
CA ASP A 191 -16.62 -0.24 -2.69
C ASP A 191 -15.80 -1.15 -3.61
N THR A 192 -14.58 -0.75 -3.99
CA THR A 192 -13.75 -1.56 -4.87
C THR A 192 -13.20 -2.80 -4.13
N PRO A 193 -13.36 -4.02 -4.65
CA PRO A 193 -12.78 -5.22 -4.06
C PRO A 193 -11.25 -5.13 -3.94
N ILE A 194 -10.71 -5.60 -2.81
CA ILE A 194 -9.27 -5.62 -2.55
C ILE A 194 -8.75 -7.03 -2.26
N ALA A 195 -7.49 -7.27 -2.55
CA ALA A 195 -6.87 -8.59 -2.43
C ALA A 195 -6.65 -9.03 -0.98
N LEU A 196 -6.49 -8.08 -0.07
CA LEU A 196 -6.22 -8.29 1.36
C LEU A 196 -6.78 -7.14 2.18
N PRO A 197 -7.07 -7.36 3.49
CA PRO A 197 -7.58 -6.33 4.38
C PRO A 197 -6.64 -5.12 4.50
N ALA A 198 -7.20 -3.93 4.68
CA ALA A 198 -6.49 -2.67 4.75
C ALA A 198 -7.25 -1.61 5.57
N LEU A 199 -6.53 -0.60 6.03
CA LEU A 199 -7.06 0.58 6.70
C LEU A 199 -6.63 1.81 5.89
N PHE A 200 -7.59 2.63 5.48
CA PHE A 200 -7.30 3.86 4.75
C PHE A 200 -7.71 5.06 5.61
N SER A 201 -6.79 5.97 5.86
CA SER A 201 -7.04 7.25 6.51
C SER A 201 -7.11 8.34 5.46
N LEU A 202 -8.16 9.16 5.47
CA LEU A 202 -8.37 10.22 4.49
C LEU A 202 -8.72 11.53 5.17
N THR A 203 -8.24 12.62 4.56
CA THR A 203 -8.67 13.98 4.91
C THR A 203 -9.00 14.77 3.65
N GLY A 204 -10.00 15.66 3.75
CA GLY A 204 -10.41 16.58 2.69
C GLY A 204 -10.06 18.03 3.00
N PRO A 205 -10.07 18.93 1.99
CA PRO A 205 -9.69 20.34 2.16
C PRO A 205 -10.65 21.10 3.08
N ASP A 206 -11.92 20.70 3.14
CA ASP A 206 -12.96 21.36 3.94
C ASP A 206 -13.07 20.79 5.37
N GLY A 207 -12.00 20.18 5.89
CA GLY A 207 -11.97 19.62 7.23
C GLY A 207 -12.61 18.22 7.35
N GLN A 208 -12.99 17.60 6.24
CA GLN A 208 -13.47 16.22 6.25
C GLN A 208 -12.36 15.27 6.68
N ALA A 209 -12.73 14.26 7.48
CA ALA A 209 -11.83 13.17 7.85
C ALA A 209 -12.62 11.85 7.85
N ALA A 210 -11.96 10.76 7.49
CA ALA A 210 -12.52 9.42 7.57
C ALA A 210 -11.44 8.35 7.69
N ILE A 211 -11.79 7.26 8.38
CA ILE A 211 -11.07 5.98 8.30
C ILE A 211 -11.97 4.98 7.57
N VAL A 212 -11.44 4.36 6.54
CA VAL A 212 -12.12 3.27 5.81
C VAL A 212 -11.44 1.96 6.19
N GLU A 213 -12.08 1.20 7.05
CA GLU A 213 -11.67 -0.15 7.39
C GLU A 213 -12.17 -1.13 6.32
N ARG A 214 -11.28 -1.97 5.82
CA ARG A 214 -11.59 -2.89 4.73
C ARG A 214 -11.22 -4.34 5.05
N GLN A 215 -12.15 -5.21 4.87
CA GLN A 215 -11.90 -6.58 4.50
C GLN A 215 -12.03 -6.71 2.96
N GLU A 216 -11.81 -7.88 2.41
CA GLU A 216 -11.75 -8.07 0.96
C GLU A 216 -13.00 -7.59 0.21
N ARG A 217 -14.19 -7.77 0.84
CA ARG A 217 -15.51 -7.42 0.26
C ARG A 217 -16.41 -6.62 1.21
N SER A 218 -15.95 -6.32 2.41
CA SER A 218 -16.70 -5.57 3.43
C SER A 218 -15.95 -4.31 3.78
N ALA A 219 -16.68 -3.27 4.13
CA ALA A 219 -16.12 -1.99 4.55
C ALA A 219 -16.91 -1.38 5.69
N ILE A 220 -16.21 -0.68 6.57
CA ILE A 220 -16.80 0.22 7.57
C ILE A 220 -16.12 1.57 7.40
N VAL A 221 -16.91 2.63 7.42
CA VAL A 221 -16.43 4.00 7.30
C VAL A 221 -16.71 4.74 8.59
N HIS A 222 -15.65 5.12 9.29
CA HIS A 222 -15.71 6.02 10.44
C HIS A 222 -15.51 7.45 9.92
N LYS A 223 -16.49 8.31 10.12
CA LYS A 223 -16.44 9.73 9.73
C LYS A 223 -16.02 10.59 10.91
N GLY A 224 -15.24 11.61 10.66
CA GLY A 224 -14.69 12.51 11.66
C GLY A 224 -13.22 12.26 11.93
N SER A 225 -12.66 13.03 12.85
CA SER A 225 -11.24 12.91 13.23
C SER A 225 -11.01 11.62 14.02
N GLU A 226 -10.03 10.85 13.59
CA GLU A 226 -9.73 9.56 14.17
C GLU A 226 -8.24 9.19 14.00
N VAL A 227 -7.74 8.35 14.89
CA VAL A 227 -6.38 7.80 14.88
C VAL A 227 -6.46 6.29 14.72
N VAL A 228 -5.66 5.73 13.83
CA VAL A 228 -5.57 4.29 13.63
C VAL A 228 -4.12 3.85 13.43
N ALA A 229 -3.78 2.72 14.04
CA ALA A 229 -2.50 2.05 13.79
C ALA A 229 -2.73 0.78 12.93
N ASN A 230 -2.38 -0.39 13.45
CA ASN A 230 -2.58 -1.68 12.78
C ASN A 230 -3.62 -2.55 13.53
N HIS A 231 -4.64 -1.92 14.07
CA HIS A 231 -5.77 -2.56 14.75
C HIS A 231 -7.09 -2.10 14.11
N TRP A 232 -8.15 -2.87 14.32
CA TRP A 232 -9.50 -2.47 13.92
C TRP A 232 -10.08 -1.47 14.92
N LEU A 233 -10.71 -0.41 14.44
CA LEU A 233 -11.57 0.46 15.23
C LEU A 233 -12.91 -0.23 15.51
N ASN A 234 -13.39 -1.01 14.55
CA ASN A 234 -14.59 -1.81 14.72
C ASN A 234 -14.33 -3.03 15.61
N THR A 235 -15.04 -3.10 16.72
CA THR A 235 -14.90 -4.16 17.75
C THR A 235 -15.47 -5.51 17.32
N GLU A 236 -16.30 -5.56 16.28
CA GLU A 236 -16.88 -6.82 15.75
C GLU A 236 -15.86 -7.59 14.88
N TRP A 237 -14.85 -6.91 14.34
CA TRP A 237 -13.84 -7.53 13.51
C TRP A 237 -12.66 -8.00 14.36
N ASN A 238 -12.41 -9.30 14.33
CA ASN A 238 -11.29 -9.87 15.04
C ASN A 238 -9.99 -9.81 14.22
N GLY A 239 -8.89 -9.72 14.92
CA GLY A 239 -7.57 -9.78 14.30
C GLY A 239 -6.45 -9.49 15.30
N ARG A 240 -5.27 -10.06 15.02
CA ARG A 240 -4.08 -9.75 15.78
C ARG A 240 -3.49 -8.42 15.27
N PRO A 241 -3.36 -7.39 16.10
CA PRO A 241 -2.66 -6.17 15.73
C PRO A 241 -1.26 -6.47 15.19
N ARG A 242 -0.78 -5.64 14.30
CA ARG A 242 0.57 -5.75 13.75
C ARG A 242 1.44 -4.67 14.38
N GLY A 243 2.70 -4.98 14.56
CA GLY A 243 3.63 -4.14 15.29
C GLY A 243 3.81 -4.58 16.73
N ILE A 244 4.79 -3.97 17.40
CA ILE A 244 5.07 -4.15 18.82
C ILE A 244 4.35 -2.99 19.51
N ASP A 245 3.50 -3.30 20.49
CA ASP A 245 2.80 -2.31 21.32
C ASP A 245 1.85 -1.33 20.57
N SER A 246 1.11 -1.81 19.57
CA SER A 246 0.08 -1.02 18.89
C SER A 246 -1.33 -1.36 19.40
#